data_95d7f245ab1b94ae78991080ad43822e
#
_entry.id   95d7f245ab1b94ae78991080ad43822e
#
_cell.length_a   1.000
_cell.length_b   1.000
_cell.length_c   1.000
_cell.angle_alpha   90.00
_cell.angle_beta   90.00
_cell.angle_gamma   90.00
#
_symmetry.space_group_name_H-M   'P 1'
#
loop_
_entity.id
_entity.type
_entity.pdbx_description
1 polymer ?
#
loop_
_entity_poly.entity_id
_entity_poly.type
_entity_poly.pdbx_seq_one_letter_code
_entity_poly.pdbx_strand_id
1 'polypeptide(L)'
;FERLGRIHSILRDERRDRYNHFLSFGFPKWRGTGYYYSRYRPGLPLILSLLLLLSVGVQLVVKKSQWRKSQRRYETLGRRALAAAWSPAIQSPLAPSSMPRRAEKTVKVPMHGYFDMPPAPREADITAGTVNWDREADKVREALHAPSPETDDEVPLIELVVFGDGSLALYEAATRELIPLEPVLDSDMPRILSSWRILLWMT
;
A
#
# COMPACT_ATOMS: atom_id res chain seq x y z
N PHE A 1 11.60 71.54 11.54
CA PHE A 1 11.81 71.16 12.95
C PHE A 1 10.65 70.23 13.44
N GLU A 2 9.37 70.55 13.20
CA GLU A 2 8.25 69.75 13.68
C GLU A 2 8.24 68.26 13.18
N ARG A 3 8.63 68.04 11.93
CA ARG A 3 8.71 66.64 11.38
C ARG A 3 9.80 65.83 12.08
N LEU A 4 10.96 66.45 12.35
CA LEU A 4 12.06 65.81 13.07
C LEU A 4 11.69 65.54 14.53
N GLY A 5 10.97 66.43 15.20
CA GLY A 5 10.45 66.19 16.55
C GLY A 5 9.45 65.01 16.61
N ARG A 6 8.55 64.88 15.63
CA ARG A 6 7.62 63.74 15.56
C ARG A 6 8.34 62.43 15.29
N ILE A 7 9.32 62.41 14.40
CA ILE A 7 10.12 61.24 14.12
C ILE A 7 10.90 60.80 15.37
N HIS A 8 11.53 61.78 16.05
CA HIS A 8 12.29 61.53 17.28
C HIS A 8 11.37 60.97 18.38
N SER A 9 10.15 61.48 18.55
CA SER A 9 9.21 60.99 19.57
C SER A 9 8.73 59.55 19.28
N ILE A 10 8.53 59.20 17.99
CA ILE A 10 8.13 57.86 17.60
C ILE A 10 9.28 56.86 17.81
N LEU A 11 10.51 57.24 17.51
CA LEU A 11 11.68 56.36 17.62
C LEU A 11 12.18 56.18 19.06
N ARG A 12 11.86 57.10 19.98
CA ARG A 12 12.27 57.04 21.37
C ARG A 12 11.33 56.29 22.29
N ASP A 13 10.02 56.22 21.95
CA ASP A 13 8.97 55.59 22.75
C ASP A 13 8.72 54.14 22.37
N GLU A 14 7.87 53.41 23.18
CA GLU A 14 7.31 52.12 22.88
C GLU A 14 6.60 52.03 21.51
N ARG A 15 6.33 53.18 20.91
CA ARG A 15 5.74 53.30 19.57
C ARG A 15 6.70 52.84 18.47
N ARG A 16 8.00 52.71 18.77
CA ARG A 16 9.02 52.21 17.84
C ARG A 16 8.71 50.81 17.34
N ASP A 17 8.32 49.89 18.22
CA ASP A 17 8.02 48.52 17.85
C ASP A 17 6.78 48.42 16.97
N ARG A 18 5.79 49.25 17.28
CA ARG A 18 4.57 49.36 16.46
C ARG A 18 4.89 49.99 15.09
N TYR A 19 5.76 50.93 15.02
CA TYR A 19 6.20 51.54 13.78
C TYR A 19 6.98 50.54 12.91
N ASN A 20 7.91 49.80 13.50
CA ASN A 20 8.68 48.76 12.82
C ASN A 20 7.77 47.65 12.32
N HIS A 21 6.75 47.25 13.09
CA HIS A 21 5.74 46.29 12.65
C HIS A 21 4.97 46.76 11.41
N PHE A 22 4.60 48.05 11.36
CA PHE A 22 3.93 48.61 10.19
C PHE A 22 4.87 48.79 8.98
N LEU A 23 6.15 49.01 9.19
CA LEU A 23 7.12 49.04 8.10
C LEU A 23 7.29 47.66 7.46
N SER A 24 7.31 46.60 8.26
CA SER A 24 7.48 45.22 7.75
C SER A 24 6.21 44.63 7.16
N PHE A 25 5.05 44.93 7.74
CA PHE A 25 3.76 44.33 7.37
C PHE A 25 2.82 45.26 6.57
N GLY A 26 3.24 46.51 6.37
CA GLY A 26 2.47 47.55 5.68
C GLY A 26 1.56 48.35 6.61
N PHE A 27 1.36 49.61 6.20
CA PHE A 27 0.47 50.53 6.94
C PHE A 27 -1.00 50.23 6.68
N PRO A 28 -1.84 50.33 7.72
CA PRO A 28 -3.27 50.18 7.53
C PRO A 28 -3.82 51.33 6.69
N LYS A 29 -4.62 50.99 5.67
CA LYS A 29 -5.32 51.96 4.84
C LYS A 29 -6.71 52.23 5.40
N TRP A 30 -7.09 53.50 5.46
CA TRP A 30 -8.45 53.88 5.82
C TRP A 30 -9.42 53.57 4.70
N ARG A 31 -10.52 52.90 5.05
CA ARG A 31 -11.71 52.77 4.18
C ARG A 31 -12.93 53.03 5.03
N GLY A 32 -13.60 54.16 4.80
CA GLY A 32 -14.73 54.59 5.62
C GLY A 32 -14.33 54.95 7.03
N THR A 33 -15.04 54.47 8.04
CA THR A 33 -14.82 54.71 9.47
C THR A 33 -13.85 53.73 10.12
N GLY A 34 -13.28 52.76 9.40
CA GLY A 34 -12.44 51.71 9.95
C GLY A 34 -11.07 51.55 9.27
N TYR A 35 -10.07 51.06 10.01
CA TYR A 35 -8.78 50.65 9.46
C TYR A 35 -8.91 49.39 8.67
N TYR A 36 -8.45 49.41 7.43
CA TYR A 36 -8.43 48.23 6.57
C TYR A 36 -7.00 47.74 6.41
N TYR A 37 -6.72 46.54 6.94
CA TYR A 37 -5.48 45.84 6.66
C TYR A 37 -5.60 45.13 5.32
N SER A 38 -4.62 45.36 4.43
CA SER A 38 -4.49 44.62 3.18
C SER A 38 -4.05 43.17 3.46
N ARG A 39 -4.91 42.39 4.10
CA ARG A 39 -4.66 40.98 4.39
C ARG A 39 -5.34 40.15 3.33
N TYR A 40 -4.58 39.24 2.70
CA TYR A 40 -5.16 38.28 1.77
C TYR A 40 -6.22 37.46 2.51
N ARG A 41 -7.46 37.57 2.09
CA ARG A 41 -8.57 36.75 2.59
C ARG A 41 -8.99 35.82 1.47
N PRO A 42 -8.65 34.51 1.57
CA PRO A 42 -9.09 33.55 0.55
C PRO A 42 -10.60 33.53 0.50
N GLY A 43 -11.16 33.62 -0.69
CA GLY A 43 -12.59 33.53 -0.92
C GLY A 43 -13.09 32.11 -0.67
N LEU A 44 -14.36 31.96 -0.29
CA LEU A 44 -15.02 30.66 -0.08
C LEU A 44 -14.78 29.65 -1.23
N PRO A 45 -14.90 30.03 -2.52
CA PRO A 45 -14.67 29.10 -3.62
C PRO A 45 -13.23 28.55 -3.65
N LEU A 46 -12.24 29.36 -3.27
CA LEU A 46 -10.85 28.92 -3.24
C LEU A 46 -10.63 27.90 -2.12
N ILE A 47 -11.23 28.13 -0.95
CA ILE A 47 -11.13 27.18 0.19
C ILE A 47 -11.81 25.86 -0.17
N LEU A 48 -13.00 25.90 -0.76
CA LEU A 48 -13.72 24.70 -1.18
C LEU A 48 -12.96 23.92 -2.27
N SER A 49 -12.39 24.60 -3.25
CA SER A 49 -11.60 23.95 -4.31
C SER A 49 -10.33 23.29 -3.74
N LEU A 50 -9.66 23.93 -2.77
CA LEU A 50 -8.49 23.36 -2.10
C LEU A 50 -8.85 22.12 -1.28
N LEU A 51 -9.95 22.18 -0.51
CA LEU A 51 -10.45 21.05 0.25
C LEU A 51 -10.82 19.86 -0.64
N LEU A 52 -11.50 20.13 -1.75
CA LEU A 52 -11.86 19.11 -2.73
C LEU A 52 -10.63 18.46 -3.35
N LEU A 53 -9.64 19.25 -3.75
CA LEU A 53 -8.39 18.77 -4.33
C LEU A 53 -7.61 17.92 -3.32
N LEU A 54 -7.56 18.34 -2.06
CA LEU A 54 -6.92 17.59 -0.99
C LEU A 54 -7.63 16.27 -0.71
N SER A 55 -8.97 16.27 -0.69
CA SER A 55 -9.79 15.05 -0.51
C SER A 55 -9.54 14.04 -1.63
N VAL A 56 -9.54 14.49 -2.89
CA VAL A 56 -9.23 13.62 -4.04
C VAL A 56 -7.81 13.07 -3.94
N GLY A 57 -6.84 13.91 -3.56
CA GLY A 57 -5.46 13.50 -3.38
C GLY A 57 -5.31 12.39 -2.34
N VAL A 58 -5.94 12.54 -1.18
CA VAL A 58 -5.94 11.51 -0.12
C VAL A 58 -6.57 10.21 -0.62
N GLN A 59 -7.72 10.28 -1.29
CA GLN A 59 -8.39 9.09 -1.83
C GLN A 59 -7.51 8.34 -2.84
N LEU A 60 -6.79 9.03 -3.71
CA LEU A 60 -5.87 8.42 -4.66
C LEU A 60 -4.71 7.70 -3.96
N VAL A 61 -4.13 8.33 -2.92
CA VAL A 61 -3.05 7.72 -2.14
C VAL A 61 -3.54 6.46 -1.43
N VAL A 62 -4.72 6.51 -0.81
CA VAL A 62 -5.31 5.34 -0.13
C VAL A 62 -5.57 4.21 -1.10
N LYS A 63 -6.22 4.47 -2.24
CA LYS A 63 -6.47 3.45 -3.28
C LYS A 63 -5.18 2.84 -3.81
N LYS A 64 -4.18 3.66 -4.11
CA LYS A 64 -2.88 3.17 -4.57
C LYS A 64 -2.17 2.31 -3.52
N SER A 65 -2.28 2.69 -2.25
CA SER A 65 -1.74 1.90 -1.14
C SER A 65 -2.46 0.56 -0.99
N GLN A 66 -3.79 0.53 -1.08
CA GLN A 66 -4.59 -0.69 -1.02
C GLN A 66 -4.27 -1.62 -2.19
N TRP A 67 -4.18 -1.09 -3.40
CA TRP A 67 -3.80 -1.86 -4.59
C TRP A 67 -2.43 -2.51 -4.43
N ARG A 68 -1.42 -1.76 -3.96
CA ARG A 68 -0.08 -2.31 -3.69
C ARG A 68 -0.09 -3.39 -2.60
N LYS A 69 -0.93 -3.23 -1.57
CA LYS A 69 -1.07 -4.23 -0.51
C LYS A 69 -1.72 -5.51 -1.03
N SER A 70 -2.76 -5.40 -1.86
CA SER A 70 -3.41 -6.58 -2.46
C SER A 70 -2.47 -7.33 -3.40
N GLN A 71 -1.70 -6.62 -4.21
CA GLN A 71 -0.70 -7.23 -5.09
C GLN A 71 0.36 -8.00 -4.29
N ARG A 72 0.92 -7.40 -3.25
CA ARG A 72 1.90 -8.08 -2.38
C ARG A 72 1.29 -9.31 -1.69
N ARG A 73 0.03 -9.22 -1.23
CA ARG A 73 -0.67 -10.38 -0.64
C ARG A 73 -0.82 -11.51 -1.64
N TYR A 74 -1.26 -11.21 -2.85
CA TYR A 74 -1.37 -12.19 -3.92
C TYR A 74 -0.02 -12.87 -4.20
N GLU A 75 1.04 -12.09 -4.38
CA GLU A 75 2.38 -12.62 -4.63
C GLU A 75 2.89 -13.51 -3.50
N THR A 76 2.71 -13.09 -2.24
CA THR A 76 3.17 -13.86 -1.08
C THR A 76 2.37 -15.14 -0.90
N LEU A 77 1.05 -15.11 -1.05
CA LEU A 77 0.20 -16.30 -0.99
C LEU A 77 0.51 -17.24 -2.14
N GLY A 78 0.67 -16.69 -3.34
CA GLY A 78 1.02 -17.48 -4.52
C GLY A 78 2.34 -18.21 -4.38
N ARG A 79 3.40 -17.51 -3.91
CA ARG A 79 4.69 -18.15 -3.67
C ARG A 79 4.62 -19.27 -2.63
N ARG A 80 3.91 -19.03 -1.54
CA ARG A 80 3.72 -20.03 -0.47
C ARG A 80 2.94 -21.23 -0.98
N ALA A 81 1.85 -21.02 -1.71
CA ALA A 81 1.04 -22.08 -2.27
C ALA A 81 1.83 -22.93 -3.28
N LEU A 82 2.54 -22.30 -4.20
CA LEU A 82 3.39 -22.98 -5.18
C LEU A 82 4.52 -23.77 -4.51
N ALA A 83 5.17 -23.17 -3.50
CA ALA A 83 6.21 -23.86 -2.75
C ALA A 83 5.67 -25.06 -1.97
N ALA A 84 4.52 -24.93 -1.34
CA ALA A 84 3.86 -26.01 -0.62
C ALA A 84 3.34 -27.13 -1.54
N ALA A 85 2.95 -26.81 -2.77
CA ALA A 85 2.49 -27.77 -3.74
C ALA A 85 3.65 -28.55 -4.41
N TRP A 86 4.68 -27.84 -4.82
CA TRP A 86 5.70 -28.38 -5.72
C TRP A 86 7.11 -28.36 -5.18
N SER A 87 7.51 -27.45 -4.33
CA SER A 87 8.82 -27.31 -3.70
C SER A 87 9.28 -25.85 -3.67
N PRO A 88 10.10 -25.45 -2.71
CA PRO A 88 10.68 -24.11 -2.69
C PRO A 88 11.60 -23.83 -3.90
N ALA A 89 12.16 -24.86 -4.53
CA ALA A 89 13.05 -24.71 -5.66
C ALA A 89 12.35 -24.38 -6.98
N ILE A 90 11.03 -24.40 -7.05
CA ILE A 90 10.27 -24.13 -8.29
C ILE A 90 10.54 -22.73 -8.85
N GLN A 91 10.99 -21.80 -8.01
CA GLN A 91 11.34 -20.44 -8.40
C GLN A 91 12.85 -20.29 -8.74
N SER A 92 13.61 -21.37 -8.58
CA SER A 92 15.02 -21.36 -8.97
C SER A 92 15.15 -21.42 -10.48
N PRO A 93 16.06 -20.62 -11.08
CA PRO A 93 16.36 -20.73 -12.52
C PRO A 93 16.93 -22.09 -12.91
N LEU A 94 17.39 -22.87 -11.94
CA LEU A 94 17.94 -24.23 -12.11
C LEU A 94 16.85 -25.32 -12.05
N ALA A 95 15.61 -24.96 -11.70
CA ALA A 95 14.52 -25.92 -11.68
C ALA A 95 14.24 -26.44 -13.09
N PRO A 96 14.21 -27.79 -13.31
CA PRO A 96 13.96 -28.32 -14.62
C PRO A 96 12.57 -27.91 -15.11
N SER A 97 12.49 -27.46 -16.35
CA SER A 97 11.23 -27.04 -17.01
C SER A 97 10.21 -28.19 -17.12
N SER A 98 10.66 -29.43 -16.95
CA SER A 98 9.84 -30.66 -17.01
C SER A 98 9.55 -31.25 -15.64
N MET A 99 9.24 -30.45 -14.62
CA MET A 99 8.77 -30.97 -13.33
C MET A 99 7.49 -31.78 -13.54
N PRO A 100 7.40 -33.00 -12.94
CA PRO A 100 6.16 -33.77 -12.95
C PRO A 100 5.15 -33.07 -12.05
N ARG A 101 4.45 -32.09 -12.60
CA ARG A 101 3.35 -31.42 -11.93
C ARG A 101 2.11 -32.28 -12.08
N ARG A 102 1.52 -32.66 -10.95
CA ARG A 102 0.18 -33.23 -10.95
C ARG A 102 -0.81 -32.17 -11.44
N ALA A 103 -1.93 -32.62 -12.05
CA ALA A 103 -2.90 -31.68 -12.61
C ALA A 103 -3.47 -30.72 -11.58
N GLU A 104 -3.67 -31.19 -10.33
CA GLU A 104 -4.23 -30.38 -9.24
C GLU A 104 -3.66 -30.82 -7.89
N LYS A 105 -3.40 -29.87 -7.00
CA LYS A 105 -2.94 -30.15 -5.64
C LYS A 105 -3.56 -29.16 -4.67
N THR A 106 -4.31 -29.65 -3.69
CA THR A 106 -4.88 -28.80 -2.62
C THR A 106 -3.87 -28.59 -1.51
N VAL A 107 -3.66 -27.36 -1.11
CA VAL A 107 -2.71 -26.95 -0.09
C VAL A 107 -3.34 -25.97 0.88
N LYS A 108 -3.10 -26.17 2.18
CA LYS A 108 -3.50 -25.21 3.22
C LYS A 108 -2.36 -24.23 3.46
N VAL A 109 -2.64 -22.95 3.33
CA VAL A 109 -1.65 -21.88 3.49
C VAL A 109 -2.12 -20.89 4.54
N PRO A 110 -1.28 -20.49 5.52
CA PRO A 110 -1.63 -19.48 6.50
C PRO A 110 -1.77 -18.11 5.85
N MET A 111 -2.85 -17.40 6.20
CA MET A 111 -3.15 -16.09 5.65
C MET A 111 -2.16 -15.03 6.10
N HIS A 112 -1.70 -15.13 7.33
CA HIS A 112 -0.78 -14.20 7.99
C HIS A 112 0.34 -14.97 8.69
N GLY A 113 1.37 -14.26 9.11
CA GLY A 113 2.48 -14.80 9.90
C GLY A 113 3.79 -14.88 9.11
N TYR A 114 4.85 -14.99 9.90
CA TYR A 114 6.19 -15.25 9.39
C TYR A 114 6.30 -16.74 9.08
N PHE A 115 6.83 -17.04 7.92
CA PHE A 115 7.08 -18.38 7.48
C PHE A 115 8.47 -18.44 6.89
N ASP A 116 9.32 -19.23 7.52
CA ASP A 116 10.66 -19.44 7.02
C ASP A 116 10.67 -20.56 5.99
N MET A 117 11.05 -20.20 4.78
CA MET A 117 11.07 -21.13 3.67
C MET A 117 12.23 -22.11 3.86
N PRO A 118 11.99 -23.42 3.84
CA PRO A 118 13.08 -24.38 3.94
C PRO A 118 14.08 -24.17 2.78
N PRO A 119 15.38 -24.46 3.03
CA PRO A 119 16.40 -24.29 2.03
C PRO A 119 16.12 -25.13 0.80
N ALA A 120 16.39 -24.58 -0.38
CA ALA A 120 16.26 -25.26 -1.65
C ALA A 120 17.19 -26.50 -1.72
N PRO A 121 16.81 -27.56 -2.43
CA PRO A 121 17.67 -28.70 -2.69
C PRO A 121 18.99 -28.27 -3.37
N ARG A 122 20.04 -29.05 -3.18
CA ARG A 122 21.32 -28.77 -3.78
C ARG A 122 21.25 -28.83 -5.30
N GLU A 123 21.97 -27.91 -5.96
CA GLU A 123 21.99 -27.83 -7.43
C GLU A 123 22.44 -29.14 -8.10
N ALA A 124 23.38 -29.84 -7.47
CA ALA A 124 23.86 -31.14 -7.94
C ALA A 124 22.75 -32.19 -7.97
N ASP A 125 21.88 -32.22 -6.95
CA ASP A 125 20.78 -33.18 -6.85
C ASP A 125 19.66 -32.83 -7.85
N ILE A 126 19.44 -31.54 -8.09
CA ILE A 126 18.50 -31.06 -9.10
C ILE A 126 18.95 -31.47 -10.50
N THR A 127 20.22 -31.26 -10.81
CA THR A 127 20.81 -31.59 -12.11
C THR A 127 20.86 -33.10 -12.34
N ALA A 128 21.10 -33.89 -11.30
CA ALA A 128 21.09 -35.34 -11.33
C ALA A 128 19.68 -35.94 -11.40
N GLY A 129 18.61 -35.13 -11.21
CA GLY A 129 17.24 -35.60 -11.22
C GLY A 129 16.86 -36.48 -10.02
N THR A 130 17.67 -36.49 -8.94
CA THR A 130 17.47 -37.35 -7.76
C THR A 130 16.54 -36.73 -6.71
N VAL A 131 16.11 -35.50 -6.91
CA VAL A 131 15.25 -34.76 -5.98
C VAL A 131 13.83 -35.32 -5.98
N ASN A 132 13.35 -35.71 -4.80
CA ASN A 132 11.95 -36.06 -4.62
C ASN A 132 11.14 -34.81 -4.28
N TRP A 133 10.45 -34.25 -5.27
CA TRP A 133 9.71 -33.01 -5.15
C TRP A 133 8.50 -33.09 -4.19
N ASP A 134 7.87 -34.27 -4.07
CA ASP A 134 6.78 -34.46 -3.09
C ASP A 134 7.30 -34.33 -1.67
N ARG A 135 8.48 -34.89 -1.38
CA ARG A 135 9.12 -34.76 -0.05
C ARG A 135 9.54 -33.31 0.24
N GLU A 136 10.01 -32.59 -0.75
CA GLU A 136 10.35 -31.17 -0.59
C GLU A 136 9.11 -30.32 -0.36
N ALA A 137 8.01 -30.61 -1.03
CA ALA A 137 6.72 -29.97 -0.80
C ALA A 137 6.16 -30.26 0.61
N ASP A 138 6.36 -31.48 1.12
CA ASP A 138 5.94 -31.86 2.47
C ASP A 138 6.73 -31.11 3.55
N LYS A 139 8.02 -30.89 3.36
CA LYS A 139 8.81 -30.03 4.26
C LYS A 139 8.27 -28.59 4.32
N VAL A 140 7.88 -28.05 3.18
CA VAL A 140 7.29 -26.70 3.13
C VAL A 140 5.94 -26.68 3.84
N ARG A 141 5.11 -27.71 3.66
CA ARG A 141 3.82 -27.83 4.37
C ARG A 141 4.02 -27.91 5.87
N GLU A 142 4.97 -28.74 6.33
CA GLU A 142 5.31 -28.87 7.74
C GLU A 142 5.76 -27.50 8.31
N ALA A 143 6.63 -26.78 7.60
CA ALA A 143 7.05 -25.45 7.99
C ALA A 143 5.90 -24.43 8.02
N LEU A 144 4.92 -24.52 7.10
CA LEU A 144 3.74 -23.67 7.11
C LEU A 144 2.81 -23.93 8.30
N HIS A 145 2.79 -25.15 8.82
CA HIS A 145 2.00 -25.53 9.98
C HIS A 145 2.76 -25.41 11.30
N ALA A 146 4.06 -25.13 11.27
CA ALA A 146 4.84 -24.89 12.46
C ALA A 146 4.30 -23.66 13.22
N PRO A 147 4.11 -23.75 14.55
CA PRO A 147 3.66 -22.61 15.34
C PRO A 147 4.66 -21.47 15.23
N SER A 148 4.14 -20.27 14.92
CA SER A 148 4.97 -19.06 14.90
C SER A 148 5.41 -18.75 16.34
N PRO A 149 6.70 -18.52 16.60
CA PRO A 149 7.19 -18.24 17.95
C PRO A 149 6.64 -16.93 18.56
N GLU A 150 5.99 -16.10 17.79
CA GLU A 150 5.51 -14.77 18.24
C GLU A 150 4.01 -14.69 18.54
N THR A 151 3.20 -15.65 18.14
CA THR A 151 1.75 -15.56 18.31
C THR A 151 1.16 -16.92 18.66
N ASP A 152 0.58 -17.00 19.86
CA ASP A 152 -0.20 -18.16 20.36
C ASP A 152 -1.59 -18.27 19.66
N ASP A 153 -1.91 -17.37 18.76
CA ASP A 153 -3.19 -17.34 18.05
C ASP A 153 -3.20 -18.32 16.87
N GLU A 154 -4.25 -19.11 16.77
CA GLU A 154 -4.50 -19.97 15.63
C GLU A 154 -4.58 -19.14 14.33
N VAL A 155 -3.56 -19.27 13.49
CA VAL A 155 -3.51 -18.56 12.23
C VAL A 155 -4.57 -19.14 11.28
N PRO A 156 -5.49 -18.34 10.73
CA PRO A 156 -6.50 -18.85 9.81
C PRO A 156 -5.83 -19.42 8.56
N LEU A 157 -6.14 -20.69 8.28
CA LEU A 157 -5.65 -21.44 7.12
C LEU A 157 -6.62 -21.28 5.95
N ILE A 158 -6.07 -20.97 4.79
CA ILE A 158 -6.83 -20.90 3.54
C ILE A 158 -6.51 -22.14 2.71
N GLU A 159 -7.54 -22.78 2.20
CA GLU A 159 -7.40 -23.90 1.26
C GLU A 159 -7.28 -23.35 -0.16
N LEU A 160 -6.11 -23.59 -0.76
CA LEU A 160 -5.80 -23.19 -2.12
C LEU A 160 -5.59 -24.41 -2.99
N VAL A 161 -6.17 -24.40 -4.18
CA VAL A 161 -5.91 -25.40 -5.21
C VAL A 161 -4.90 -24.83 -6.20
N VAL A 162 -3.80 -25.54 -6.34
CA VAL A 162 -2.70 -25.18 -7.25
C VAL A 162 -2.79 -26.09 -8.47
N PHE A 163 -2.98 -25.51 -9.63
CA PHE A 163 -3.00 -26.22 -10.90
C PHE A 163 -1.59 -26.44 -11.46
N GLY A 164 -1.46 -27.41 -12.34
CA GLY A 164 -0.17 -27.74 -12.96
C GLY A 164 0.44 -26.64 -13.83
N ASP A 165 -0.37 -25.71 -14.33
CA ASP A 165 0.03 -24.51 -15.06
C ASP A 165 0.54 -23.37 -14.17
N GLY A 166 0.41 -23.52 -12.85
CA GLY A 166 0.78 -22.51 -11.86
C GLY A 166 -0.33 -21.54 -11.50
N SER A 167 -1.53 -21.71 -12.06
CA SER A 167 -2.71 -20.95 -11.64
C SER A 167 -3.18 -21.38 -10.26
N LEU A 168 -3.84 -20.46 -9.55
CA LEU A 168 -4.31 -20.66 -8.19
C LEU A 168 -5.81 -20.46 -8.13
N ALA A 169 -6.50 -21.30 -7.36
CA ALA A 169 -7.89 -21.09 -7.03
C ALA A 169 -8.11 -21.21 -5.52
N LEU A 170 -8.99 -20.40 -4.99
CA LEU A 170 -9.44 -20.50 -3.62
C LEU A 170 -10.56 -21.54 -3.55
N TYR A 171 -10.42 -22.50 -2.65
CA TYR A 171 -11.49 -23.45 -2.36
C TYR A 171 -12.36 -22.89 -1.23
N GLU A 172 -13.59 -22.54 -1.54
CA GLU A 172 -14.55 -22.11 -0.53
C GLU A 172 -15.37 -23.32 -0.04
N ALA A 173 -15.10 -23.74 1.18
CA ALA A 173 -15.71 -24.93 1.76
C ALA A 173 -17.24 -24.80 1.93
N ALA A 174 -17.76 -23.58 2.06
CA ALA A 174 -19.20 -23.31 2.25
C ALA A 174 -20.00 -23.55 0.96
N THR A 175 -19.50 -23.03 -0.16
CA THR A 175 -20.14 -23.11 -1.47
C THR A 175 -19.66 -24.29 -2.31
N ARG A 176 -18.52 -24.91 -1.93
CA ARG A 176 -17.76 -25.89 -2.71
C ARG A 176 -17.36 -25.41 -4.10
N GLU A 177 -17.21 -24.12 -4.24
CA GLU A 177 -16.80 -23.48 -5.49
C GLU A 177 -15.30 -23.18 -5.49
N LEU A 178 -14.69 -23.25 -6.68
CA LEU A 178 -13.34 -22.85 -6.93
C LEU A 178 -13.36 -21.43 -7.49
N ILE A 179 -12.90 -20.48 -6.70
CA ILE A 179 -12.79 -19.08 -7.11
C ILE A 179 -11.38 -18.88 -7.66
N PRO A 180 -11.22 -18.60 -8.97
CA PRO A 180 -9.90 -18.38 -9.54
C PRO A 180 -9.27 -17.13 -8.92
N LEU A 181 -8.05 -17.28 -8.43
CA LEU A 181 -7.23 -16.18 -7.92
C LEU A 181 -6.46 -15.59 -9.10
N GLU A 182 -7.02 -14.53 -9.67
CA GLU A 182 -6.34 -13.79 -10.72
C GLU A 182 -5.33 -12.80 -10.13
N PRO A 183 -4.14 -12.64 -10.76
CA PRO A 183 -3.22 -11.60 -10.37
C PRO A 183 -3.87 -10.24 -10.58
N VAL A 184 -3.66 -9.34 -9.63
CA VAL A 184 -4.15 -7.96 -9.75
C VAL A 184 -3.45 -7.31 -10.95
N LEU A 185 -4.20 -7.08 -12.01
CA LEU A 185 -3.68 -6.51 -13.26
C LEU A 185 -3.32 -5.03 -13.08
N ASP A 186 -2.33 -4.58 -13.82
CA ASP A 186 -1.96 -3.15 -13.85
C ASP A 186 -3.10 -2.26 -14.39
N SER A 187 -4.05 -2.84 -15.14
CA SER A 187 -5.29 -2.18 -15.57
C SER A 187 -6.17 -1.74 -14.39
N ASP A 188 -6.11 -2.46 -13.26
CA ASP A 188 -6.89 -2.20 -12.06
C ASP A 188 -6.24 -1.10 -11.18
N MET A 189 -5.06 -0.62 -11.59
CA MET A 189 -4.41 0.49 -10.94
C MET A 189 -5.31 1.73 -10.96
N PRO A 190 -5.60 2.36 -9.81
CA PRO A 190 -6.48 3.51 -9.76
C PRO A 190 -5.89 4.67 -10.57
N ARG A 191 -6.53 4.99 -11.68
CA ARG A 191 -6.21 6.14 -12.50
C ARG A 191 -6.94 7.36 -11.97
N ILE A 192 -6.35 8.54 -12.13
CA ILE A 192 -6.93 9.83 -11.70
C ILE A 192 -8.37 9.99 -12.21
N LEU A 193 -8.61 9.63 -13.47
CA LEU A 193 -9.92 9.73 -14.12
C LEU A 193 -11.01 8.84 -13.50
N SER A 194 -10.67 7.67 -12.91
CA SER A 194 -11.66 6.81 -12.26
C SER A 194 -12.15 7.39 -10.93
N SER A 195 -11.35 8.24 -10.30
CA SER A 195 -11.69 8.87 -9.02
C SER A 195 -12.72 10.00 -9.18
N TRP A 196 -12.80 10.63 -10.36
CA TRP A 196 -13.81 11.67 -10.67
C TRP A 196 -15.22 11.10 -10.79
N ARG A 197 -15.36 9.84 -11.21
CA ARG A 197 -16.67 9.15 -11.29
C ARG A 197 -17.29 8.93 -9.92
N ILE A 198 -16.46 8.81 -8.87
CA ILE A 198 -16.95 8.64 -7.49
C ILE A 198 -17.49 9.97 -6.95
N LEU A 199 -16.90 11.10 -7.35
CA LEU A 199 -17.39 12.42 -6.98
C LEU A 199 -18.75 12.74 -7.64
N LEU A 200 -18.98 12.26 -8.86
CA LEU A 200 -20.25 12.39 -9.56
C LEU A 200 -21.37 11.50 -8.99
N TRP A 201 -21.03 10.48 -8.20
CA TRP A 201 -22.01 9.60 -7.54
C TRP A 201 -22.43 10.10 -6.14
N MET A 202 -21.72 11.09 -5.59
CA MET A 202 -22.03 11.71 -4.29
C MET A 202 -22.82 13.04 -4.42
N THR A 203 -23.13 13.46 -5.64
CA THR A 203 -24.06 14.58 -5.94
C THR A 203 -25.38 14.03 -6.44
#